data_0cac477d7e4cebee35b9ce656c4624bf
#
_entry.id   0cac477d7e4cebee35b9ce656c4624bf
#
_cell.length_a   1.000
_cell.length_b   1.000
_cell.length_c   1.000
_cell.angle_alpha   90.00
_cell.angle_beta   90.00
_cell.angle_gamma   90.00
#
_symmetry.space_group_name_H-M   'P 1'
#
loop_
_entity.id
_entity.type
_entity.pdbx_description
1 polymer ?
#
loop_
_entity_poly.entity_id
_entity_poly.type
_entity_poly.pdbx_seq_one_letter_code
_entity_poly.pdbx_strand_id
1 'polypeptide(L)'
;MQATVPSIDPRADELLSKTCAALGTADALSFHAEILFDKVLPHAVKVQYAAEMNFALQRPDELAVDYHSDLGGKQLWYHNDTLTIFDEPHEMYASMKVPSSIDTMLDQVEQTQHLTLPLSNLAYSDPCLRIQKQIIFGTYIGVNDVNGVDCDHLAFSSSNIDLQLWLDRSGKPVPRKIVINYRTEPGSPEYIAVLSDWKFPKQISDSRFTPQIPKDAKRIEFLKVKEAQP
;
A
#
# COMPACT_ATOMS: atom_id res chain seq x y z
N MET A 1 20.38 2.16 -26.29
CA MET A 1 20.31 1.66 -24.90
C MET A 1 20.06 0.17 -25.00
N GLN A 2 20.99 -0.69 -24.51
CA GLN A 2 20.75 -2.13 -24.43
C GLN A 2 19.73 -2.35 -23.31
N ALA A 3 18.65 -3.07 -23.61
CA ALA A 3 17.71 -3.53 -22.59
C ALA A 3 18.47 -4.45 -21.61
N THR A 4 18.59 -4.04 -20.37
CA THR A 4 19.16 -4.89 -19.32
C THR A 4 18.21 -6.07 -19.12
N VAL A 5 18.72 -7.29 -19.35
CA VAL A 5 17.98 -8.52 -19.03
C VAL A 5 17.80 -8.54 -17.50
N PRO A 6 16.59 -8.73 -16.98
CA PRO A 6 16.38 -8.83 -15.54
C PRO A 6 17.22 -9.96 -14.95
N SER A 7 17.92 -9.69 -13.87
CA SER A 7 18.70 -10.68 -13.10
C SER A 7 18.03 -10.87 -11.75
N ILE A 8 17.19 -11.89 -11.63
CA ILE A 8 16.45 -12.19 -10.42
C ILE A 8 16.86 -13.56 -9.90
N ASP A 9 17.29 -13.62 -8.64
CA ASP A 9 17.56 -14.87 -7.94
C ASP A 9 16.27 -15.72 -7.92
N PRO A 10 16.31 -16.98 -8.39
CA PRO A 10 15.14 -17.86 -8.42
C PRO A 10 14.44 -18.02 -7.05
N ARG A 11 15.20 -18.01 -5.94
CA ARG A 11 14.65 -18.09 -4.61
C ARG A 11 13.88 -16.82 -4.23
N ALA A 12 14.41 -15.66 -4.59
CA ALA A 12 13.73 -14.38 -4.34
C ALA A 12 12.43 -14.30 -5.15
N ASP A 13 12.43 -14.73 -6.41
CA ASP A 13 11.24 -14.77 -7.26
C ASP A 13 10.18 -15.74 -6.74
N GLU A 14 10.60 -16.94 -6.32
CA GLU A 14 9.71 -17.96 -5.73
C GLU A 14 9.02 -17.43 -4.46
N LEU A 15 9.76 -16.81 -3.54
CA LEU A 15 9.23 -16.29 -2.28
C LEU A 15 8.29 -15.10 -2.52
N LEU A 16 8.64 -14.20 -3.42
CA LEU A 16 7.77 -13.10 -3.83
C LEU A 16 6.47 -13.64 -4.44
N SER A 17 6.55 -14.59 -5.36
CA SER A 17 5.38 -15.21 -6.00
C SER A 17 4.47 -15.91 -5.01
N LYS A 18 5.02 -16.63 -4.01
CA LYS A 18 4.24 -17.24 -2.93
C LYS A 18 3.50 -16.20 -2.07
N THR A 19 4.17 -15.09 -1.76
CA THR A 19 3.55 -13.98 -1.02
C THR A 19 2.39 -13.39 -1.81
N CYS A 20 2.58 -13.13 -3.10
CA CYS A 20 1.52 -12.59 -3.95
C CYS A 20 0.33 -13.52 -4.08
N ALA A 21 0.58 -14.82 -4.25
CA ALA A 21 -0.49 -15.81 -4.27
C ALA A 21 -1.25 -15.84 -2.95
N ALA A 22 -0.55 -15.79 -1.81
CA ALA A 22 -1.19 -15.82 -0.49
C ALA A 22 -2.08 -14.59 -0.23
N LEU A 23 -1.68 -13.42 -0.71
CA LEU A 23 -2.45 -12.18 -0.58
C LEU A 23 -3.58 -12.10 -1.62
N GLY A 24 -3.29 -12.44 -2.88
CA GLY A 24 -4.24 -12.31 -3.98
C GLY A 24 -5.41 -13.29 -3.90
N THR A 25 -5.18 -14.49 -3.35
CA THR A 25 -6.23 -15.53 -3.19
C THR A 25 -7.04 -15.39 -1.91
N ALA A 26 -6.72 -14.43 -1.04
CA ALA A 26 -7.48 -14.22 0.18
C ALA A 26 -8.82 -13.52 -0.12
N ASP A 27 -9.93 -14.13 0.26
CA ASP A 27 -11.26 -13.52 0.16
C ASP A 27 -11.36 -12.27 1.05
N ALA A 28 -10.78 -12.34 2.25
CA ALA A 28 -10.69 -11.21 3.15
C ALA A 28 -9.35 -11.23 3.91
N LEU A 29 -8.81 -10.04 4.17
CA LEU A 29 -7.62 -9.88 5.00
C LEU A 29 -7.64 -8.54 5.74
N SER A 30 -6.92 -8.50 6.85
CA SER A 30 -6.63 -7.26 7.55
C SER A 30 -5.24 -7.31 8.17
N PHE A 31 -4.65 -6.13 8.38
CA PHE A 31 -3.38 -5.97 9.09
C PHE A 31 -3.28 -4.59 9.73
N HIS A 32 -2.35 -4.44 10.64
CA HIS A 32 -1.88 -3.17 11.16
C HIS A 32 -0.49 -2.85 10.59
N ALA A 33 -0.18 -1.57 10.38
CA ALA A 33 1.14 -1.12 9.95
C ALA A 33 1.59 0.11 10.75
N GLU A 34 2.81 0.04 11.28
CA GLU A 34 3.56 1.18 11.76
C GLU A 34 4.46 1.69 10.62
N ILE A 35 4.40 2.99 10.34
CA ILE A 35 4.98 3.56 9.13
C ILE A 35 5.90 4.70 9.50
N LEU A 36 7.08 4.74 8.87
CA LEU A 36 7.96 5.91 8.83
C LEU A 36 8.12 6.32 7.37
N PHE A 37 8.01 7.62 7.09
CA PHE A 37 8.18 8.13 5.74
C PHE A 37 8.87 9.49 5.73
N ASP A 38 9.71 9.70 4.72
CA ASP A 38 10.42 10.95 4.55
C ASP A 38 9.63 11.96 3.73
N LYS A 39 9.66 13.22 4.14
CA LYS A 39 9.37 14.37 3.27
C LYS A 39 10.64 15.17 3.04
N VAL A 40 10.86 15.55 1.80
CA VAL A 40 12.02 16.36 1.41
C VAL A 40 11.60 17.82 1.36
N LEU A 41 12.19 18.61 2.25
CA LEU A 41 12.02 20.06 2.31
C LEU A 41 12.97 20.77 1.32
N PRO A 42 12.83 22.09 1.08
CA PRO A 42 13.82 22.87 0.35
C PRO A 42 15.24 22.61 0.86
N HIS A 43 16.22 22.69 -0.04
CA HIS A 43 17.64 22.37 0.23
C HIS A 43 17.92 20.89 0.55
N ALA A 44 17.05 19.98 0.11
CA ALA A 44 17.18 18.53 0.28
C ALA A 44 17.24 18.06 1.76
N VAL A 45 16.68 18.82 2.68
CA VAL A 45 16.55 18.40 4.08
C VAL A 45 15.46 17.36 4.18
N LYS A 46 15.80 16.14 4.59
CA LYS A 46 14.82 15.09 4.87
C LYS A 46 14.27 15.21 6.28
N VAL A 47 12.96 15.19 6.41
CA VAL A 47 12.24 15.12 7.68
C VAL A 47 11.43 13.84 7.68
N GLN A 48 11.65 13.00 8.68
CA GLN A 48 10.93 11.75 8.85
C GLN A 48 9.68 12.00 9.69
N TYR A 49 8.55 11.46 9.22
CA TYR A 49 7.25 11.46 9.89
C TYR A 49 6.85 10.04 10.23
N ALA A 50 6.05 9.90 11.29
CA ALA A 50 5.44 8.64 11.68
C ALA A 50 3.97 8.60 11.26
N ALA A 51 3.50 7.38 11.00
CA ALA A 51 2.09 7.08 10.82
C ALA A 51 1.77 5.66 11.30
N GLU A 52 0.49 5.41 11.54
CA GLU A 52 -0.08 4.09 11.73
C GLU A 52 -1.25 3.88 10.78
N MET A 53 -1.49 2.63 10.42
CA MET A 53 -2.56 2.28 9.51
C MET A 53 -3.23 0.97 9.92
N ASN A 54 -4.57 0.97 10.00
CA ASN A 54 -5.38 -0.24 10.07
C ASN A 54 -6.03 -0.47 8.72
N PHE A 55 -5.71 -1.59 8.13
CA PHE A 55 -6.17 -1.97 6.79
C PHE A 55 -7.10 -3.18 6.87
N ALA A 56 -8.18 -3.15 6.11
CA ALA A 56 -9.08 -4.29 5.93
C ALA A 56 -9.63 -4.30 4.50
N LEU A 57 -9.65 -5.47 3.88
CA LEU A 57 -10.34 -5.68 2.61
C LEU A 57 -11.18 -6.95 2.64
N GLN A 58 -12.25 -6.94 1.88
CA GLN A 58 -13.03 -8.12 1.52
C GLN A 58 -13.33 -8.03 0.03
N ARG A 59 -12.88 -9.04 -0.71
CA ARG A 59 -13.06 -9.09 -2.16
C ARG A 59 -14.50 -9.41 -2.50
N PRO A 60 -15.01 -8.87 -3.64
CA PRO A 60 -14.25 -8.12 -4.64
C PRO A 60 -14.24 -6.60 -4.44
N ASP A 61 -15.06 -6.03 -3.55
CA ASP A 61 -15.51 -4.63 -3.62
C ASP A 61 -15.60 -3.89 -2.28
N GLU A 62 -14.92 -4.39 -1.25
CA GLU A 62 -14.87 -3.76 0.06
C GLU A 62 -13.44 -3.49 0.52
N LEU A 63 -13.16 -2.24 0.87
CA LEU A 63 -11.87 -1.80 1.41
C LEU A 63 -12.10 -0.73 2.48
N ALA A 64 -11.38 -0.83 3.58
CA ALA A 64 -11.36 0.20 4.61
C ALA A 64 -9.93 0.43 5.11
N VAL A 65 -9.56 1.70 5.23
CA VAL A 65 -8.25 2.13 5.72
C VAL A 65 -8.45 3.25 6.74
N ASP A 66 -7.95 3.05 7.96
CA ASP A 66 -7.77 4.12 8.93
C ASP A 66 -6.28 4.46 8.95
N TYR A 67 -5.94 5.69 8.63
CA TYR A 67 -4.57 6.19 8.56
C TYR A 67 -4.42 7.41 9.45
N HIS A 68 -3.51 7.35 10.42
CA HIS A 68 -3.17 8.45 11.32
C HIS A 68 -1.67 8.73 11.21
N SER A 69 -1.31 9.99 11.07
CA SER A 69 0.09 10.41 10.95
C SER A 69 0.35 11.71 11.68
N ASP A 70 1.63 12.06 11.86
CA ASP A 70 2.06 13.37 12.34
C ASP A 70 1.51 14.55 11.51
N LEU A 71 1.02 14.28 10.30
CA LEU A 71 0.46 15.27 9.37
C LEU A 71 -1.07 15.25 9.32
N GLY A 72 -1.71 14.47 10.18
CA GLY A 72 -3.15 14.33 10.28
C GLY A 72 -3.66 12.93 9.91
N GLY A 73 -4.94 12.70 10.19
CA GLY A 73 -5.63 11.43 9.97
C GLY A 73 -6.53 11.45 8.74
N LYS A 74 -6.66 10.30 8.10
CA LYS A 74 -7.61 10.07 7.01
C LYS A 74 -8.24 8.70 7.16
N GLN A 75 -9.54 8.64 6.93
CA GLN A 75 -10.26 7.37 6.84
C GLN A 75 -10.78 7.19 5.42
N LEU A 76 -10.68 5.97 4.91
CA LEU A 76 -11.14 5.62 3.58
C LEU A 76 -12.05 4.41 3.68
N TRP A 77 -13.18 4.47 3.00
CA TRP A 77 -14.09 3.34 2.81
C TRP A 77 -14.44 3.22 1.33
N TYR A 78 -14.32 2.01 0.82
CA TYR A 78 -14.85 1.63 -0.47
C TYR A 78 -15.87 0.50 -0.25
N HIS A 79 -17.11 0.76 -0.60
CA HIS A 79 -18.24 -0.15 -0.45
C HIS A 79 -19.37 0.25 -1.41
N ASN A 80 -20.06 -0.73 -2.01
CA ASN A 80 -21.19 -0.49 -2.91
C ASN A 80 -20.87 0.53 -4.02
N ASP A 81 -19.79 0.34 -4.77
CA ASP A 81 -19.34 1.23 -5.86
C ASP A 81 -19.15 2.70 -5.42
N THR A 82 -18.89 2.92 -4.17
CA THR A 82 -18.69 4.25 -3.61
C THR A 82 -17.41 4.30 -2.80
N LEU A 83 -16.51 5.18 -3.20
CA LEU A 83 -15.32 5.54 -2.43
C LEU A 83 -15.67 6.78 -1.59
N THR A 84 -15.46 6.70 -0.28
CA THR A 84 -15.58 7.81 0.66
C THR A 84 -14.26 8.02 1.37
N ILE A 85 -13.79 9.26 1.42
CA ILE A 85 -12.59 9.65 2.18
C ILE A 85 -13.01 10.73 3.17
N PHE A 86 -12.64 10.57 4.42
CA PHE A 86 -12.81 11.55 5.49
C PHE A 86 -11.43 12.07 5.92
N ASP A 87 -11.29 13.38 5.95
CA ASP A 87 -10.10 14.11 6.41
C ASP A 87 -10.38 14.62 7.84
N GLU A 88 -9.81 13.96 8.83
CA GLU A 88 -10.09 14.23 10.25
C GLU A 88 -9.68 15.64 10.68
N PRO A 89 -8.46 16.14 10.35
CA PRO A 89 -8.05 17.48 10.79
C PRO A 89 -8.92 18.62 10.29
N HIS A 90 -9.57 18.43 9.15
CA HIS A 90 -10.41 19.47 8.53
C HIS A 90 -11.90 19.19 8.70
N GLU A 91 -12.26 18.04 9.30
CA GLU A 91 -13.65 17.58 9.44
C GLU A 91 -14.42 17.61 8.12
N MET A 92 -13.76 17.19 7.03
CA MET A 92 -14.30 17.18 5.68
C MET A 92 -14.33 15.76 5.11
N TYR A 93 -15.37 15.49 4.31
CA TYR A 93 -15.41 14.24 3.56
C TYR A 93 -15.84 14.44 2.11
N ALA A 94 -15.39 13.54 1.27
CA ALA A 94 -15.83 13.46 -0.11
C ALA A 94 -16.22 12.02 -0.45
N SER A 95 -17.24 11.87 -1.31
CA SER A 95 -17.66 10.57 -1.82
C SER A 95 -17.85 10.64 -3.33
N MET A 96 -17.39 9.61 -4.03
CA MET A 96 -17.54 9.48 -5.48
C MET A 96 -17.91 8.06 -5.87
N LYS A 97 -18.63 7.93 -7.01
CA LYS A 97 -18.86 6.64 -7.63
C LYS A 97 -17.59 6.16 -8.34
N VAL A 98 -17.29 4.88 -8.16
CA VAL A 98 -16.11 4.20 -8.69
C VAL A 98 -16.53 2.83 -9.22
N PRO A 99 -15.68 2.13 -10.01
CA PRO A 99 -15.97 0.78 -10.48
C PRO A 99 -16.15 -0.24 -9.34
N SER A 100 -16.82 -1.36 -9.65
CA SER A 100 -17.28 -2.38 -8.71
C SER A 100 -16.23 -3.43 -8.32
N SER A 101 -14.95 -3.13 -8.44
CA SER A 101 -13.88 -3.99 -7.88
C SER A 101 -12.76 -3.15 -7.28
N ILE A 102 -12.08 -3.70 -6.26
CA ILE A 102 -10.92 -3.05 -5.63
C ILE A 102 -9.88 -2.67 -6.69
N ASP A 103 -9.52 -3.58 -7.58
CA ASP A 103 -8.49 -3.37 -8.60
C ASP A 103 -8.83 -2.19 -9.51
N THR A 104 -10.03 -2.19 -10.09
CA THR A 104 -10.45 -1.13 -11.01
C THR A 104 -10.73 0.20 -10.30
N MET A 105 -11.17 0.16 -9.06
CA MET A 105 -11.31 1.35 -8.22
C MET A 105 -9.95 1.99 -7.96
N LEU A 106 -8.94 1.20 -7.54
CA LEU A 106 -7.59 1.70 -7.29
C LEU A 106 -6.95 2.28 -8.56
N ASP A 107 -7.10 1.59 -9.70
CA ASP A 107 -6.62 2.08 -10.99
C ASP A 107 -7.26 3.43 -11.37
N GLN A 108 -8.58 3.56 -11.21
CA GLN A 108 -9.27 4.82 -11.49
C GLN A 108 -8.80 5.94 -10.57
N VAL A 109 -8.67 5.69 -9.26
CA VAL A 109 -8.24 6.70 -8.28
C VAL A 109 -6.82 7.17 -8.58
N GLU A 110 -5.92 6.26 -8.91
CA GLU A 110 -4.55 6.61 -9.31
C GLU A 110 -4.53 7.48 -10.57
N GLN A 111 -5.30 7.10 -11.61
CA GLN A 111 -5.33 7.80 -12.89
C GLN A 111 -6.02 9.17 -12.83
N THR A 112 -7.14 9.28 -12.07
CA THR A 112 -7.98 10.48 -12.11
C THR A 112 -7.73 11.45 -10.98
N GLN A 113 -7.25 10.96 -9.83
CA GLN A 113 -7.00 11.79 -8.65
C GLN A 113 -5.51 11.96 -8.35
N HIS A 114 -4.63 11.24 -9.06
CA HIS A 114 -3.19 11.14 -8.78
C HIS A 114 -2.91 10.82 -7.30
N LEU A 115 -3.82 10.06 -6.69
CA LEU A 115 -3.75 9.65 -5.29
C LEU A 115 -3.19 8.24 -5.23
N THR A 116 -1.95 8.12 -4.81
CA THR A 116 -1.36 6.82 -4.47
C THR A 116 -1.63 6.54 -3.00
N LEU A 117 -2.38 5.48 -2.74
CA LEU A 117 -2.63 5.02 -1.38
C LEU A 117 -1.42 4.19 -0.92
N PRO A 118 -0.81 4.50 0.22
CA PRO A 118 0.27 3.69 0.77
C PRO A 118 -0.13 2.23 0.89
N LEU A 119 0.76 1.31 0.52
CA LEU A 119 0.55 -0.14 0.54
C LEU A 119 -0.64 -0.65 -0.31
N SER A 120 -1.21 0.19 -1.20
CA SER A 120 -2.33 -0.22 -2.08
C SER A 120 -2.02 -1.45 -2.94
N ASN A 121 -0.74 -1.67 -3.28
CA ASN A 121 -0.32 -2.87 -4.00
C ASN A 121 -0.71 -4.18 -3.29
N LEU A 122 -0.83 -4.18 -1.95
CA LEU A 122 -1.28 -5.34 -1.17
C LEU A 122 -2.79 -5.63 -1.33
N ALA A 123 -3.56 -4.67 -1.85
CA ALA A 123 -5.00 -4.80 -2.04
C ALA A 123 -5.38 -5.43 -3.40
N TYR A 124 -4.52 -5.35 -4.41
CA TYR A 124 -4.80 -5.92 -5.73
C TYR A 124 -5.01 -7.44 -5.68
N SER A 125 -5.81 -7.96 -6.60
CA SER A 125 -6.00 -9.40 -6.79
C SER A 125 -4.72 -10.09 -7.29
N ASP A 126 -3.84 -9.34 -7.96
CA ASP A 126 -2.47 -9.74 -8.29
C ASP A 126 -1.49 -8.67 -7.76
N PRO A 127 -1.08 -8.76 -6.48
CA PRO A 127 -0.21 -7.77 -5.88
C PRO A 127 1.15 -7.63 -6.56
N CYS A 128 1.61 -8.67 -7.24
CA CYS A 128 2.92 -8.69 -7.89
C CYS A 128 2.93 -8.20 -9.32
N LEU A 129 1.80 -8.17 -9.99
CA LEU A 129 1.74 -7.87 -11.42
C LEU A 129 2.46 -6.57 -11.80
N ARG A 130 2.34 -5.53 -10.96
CA ARG A 130 2.98 -4.24 -11.16
C ARG A 130 4.45 -4.25 -10.77
N ILE A 131 4.78 -4.94 -9.68
CA ILE A 131 6.13 -4.98 -9.12
C ILE A 131 7.04 -5.81 -10.04
N GLN A 132 6.65 -7.03 -10.40
CA GLN A 132 7.47 -7.94 -11.21
C GLN A 132 7.81 -7.39 -12.59
N LYS A 133 6.88 -6.66 -13.24
CA LYS A 133 7.14 -6.04 -14.55
C LYS A 133 8.21 -4.95 -14.53
N GLN A 134 8.48 -4.37 -13.38
CA GLN A 134 9.42 -3.26 -13.23
C GLN A 134 10.76 -3.68 -12.63
N ILE A 135 10.84 -4.87 -12.02
CA ILE A 135 12.06 -5.37 -11.39
C ILE A 135 13.13 -5.64 -12.46
N ILE A 136 14.31 -5.05 -12.26
CA ILE A 136 15.51 -5.26 -13.08
C ILE A 136 16.47 -6.21 -12.37
N PHE A 137 16.52 -6.16 -11.04
CA PHE A 137 17.37 -6.97 -10.19
C PHE A 137 16.60 -7.46 -8.98
N GLY A 138 16.87 -8.70 -8.54
CA GLY A 138 16.29 -9.27 -7.33
C GLY A 138 17.23 -10.27 -6.70
N THR A 139 17.35 -10.27 -5.36
CA THR A 139 18.21 -11.18 -4.62
C THR A 139 17.61 -11.59 -3.29
N TYR A 140 17.95 -12.79 -2.86
CA TYR A 140 17.70 -13.29 -1.51
C TYR A 140 18.87 -12.89 -0.60
N ILE A 141 18.60 -12.15 0.46
CA ILE A 141 19.62 -11.68 1.40
C ILE A 141 19.92 -12.70 2.49
N GLY A 142 18.88 -13.38 2.99
CA GLY A 142 19.02 -14.33 4.09
C GLY A 142 17.82 -14.31 5.02
N VAL A 143 18.01 -14.84 6.24
CA VAL A 143 17.01 -14.80 7.31
C VAL A 143 17.35 -13.67 8.25
N ASN A 144 16.39 -12.79 8.50
CA ASN A 144 16.52 -11.69 9.45
C ASN A 144 15.30 -11.63 10.37
N ASP A 145 15.47 -11.13 11.57
CA ASP A 145 14.40 -10.94 12.55
C ASP A 145 13.66 -9.62 12.30
N VAL A 146 12.34 -9.66 12.45
CA VAL A 146 11.48 -8.47 12.54
C VAL A 146 10.58 -8.62 13.76
N ASN A 147 10.88 -7.89 14.83
CA ASN A 147 10.11 -7.90 16.08
C ASN A 147 9.91 -9.32 16.65
N GLY A 148 10.97 -10.14 16.67
CA GLY A 148 10.94 -11.51 17.19
C GLY A 148 10.41 -12.56 16.22
N VAL A 149 10.17 -12.20 14.94
CA VAL A 149 9.73 -13.13 13.89
C VAL A 149 10.82 -13.32 12.85
N ASP A 150 11.25 -14.56 12.64
CA ASP A 150 12.18 -14.92 11.54
C ASP A 150 11.52 -14.68 10.19
N CYS A 151 12.18 -13.90 9.35
CA CYS A 151 11.70 -13.53 8.02
C CYS A 151 12.72 -13.84 6.94
N ASP A 152 12.26 -14.29 5.78
CA ASP A 152 13.06 -14.30 4.55
C ASP A 152 13.18 -12.86 4.04
N HIS A 153 14.42 -12.34 3.97
CA HIS A 153 14.72 -10.99 3.51
C HIS A 153 15.07 -10.99 2.03
N LEU A 154 14.34 -10.23 1.26
CA LEU A 154 14.48 -10.04 -0.18
C LEU A 154 14.80 -8.59 -0.50
N ALA A 155 15.63 -8.37 -1.52
CA ALA A 155 15.88 -7.05 -2.07
C ALA A 155 15.67 -7.04 -3.58
N PHE A 156 14.95 -6.03 -4.07
CA PHE A 156 14.65 -5.83 -5.48
C PHE A 156 14.99 -4.39 -5.89
N SER A 157 15.32 -4.21 -7.16
CA SER A 157 15.59 -2.90 -7.73
C SER A 157 14.88 -2.74 -9.07
N SER A 158 14.33 -1.57 -9.31
CA SER A 158 13.77 -1.13 -10.58
C SER A 158 14.52 0.10 -11.11
N SER A 159 14.02 0.76 -12.14
CA SER A 159 14.61 2.00 -12.64
C SER A 159 14.57 3.16 -11.63
N ASN A 160 13.56 3.19 -10.77
CA ASN A 160 13.24 4.33 -9.91
C ASN A 160 13.15 4.03 -8.42
N ILE A 161 12.98 2.77 -8.02
CA ILE A 161 12.91 2.38 -6.61
C ILE A 161 13.83 1.21 -6.28
N ASP A 162 14.30 1.14 -5.04
CA ASP A 162 14.74 -0.08 -4.40
C ASP A 162 13.68 -0.51 -3.39
N LEU A 163 13.35 -1.80 -3.41
CA LEU A 163 12.33 -2.41 -2.57
C LEU A 163 12.97 -3.53 -1.74
N GLN A 164 12.75 -3.51 -0.42
CA GLN A 164 13.11 -4.62 0.43
C GLN A 164 11.86 -5.17 1.10
N LEU A 165 11.80 -6.50 1.20
CA LEU A 165 10.69 -7.23 1.82
C LEU A 165 11.22 -8.23 2.83
N TRP A 166 10.60 -8.28 4.00
CA TRP A 166 10.80 -9.31 5.01
C TRP A 166 9.53 -10.12 5.11
N LEU A 167 9.59 -11.38 4.69
CA LEU A 167 8.45 -12.27 4.56
C LEU A 167 8.41 -13.26 5.73
N ASP A 168 7.28 -13.36 6.39
CA ASP A 168 7.07 -14.27 7.53
C ASP A 168 7.35 -15.73 7.14
N ARG A 169 8.14 -16.42 7.95
CA ARG A 169 8.49 -17.84 7.78
C ARG A 169 7.64 -18.78 8.63
N SER A 170 6.93 -18.26 9.62
CA SER A 170 6.20 -19.06 10.61
C SER A 170 4.84 -19.54 10.13
N GLY A 171 4.31 -18.97 9.02
CA GLY A 171 2.96 -19.29 8.57
C GLY A 171 2.71 -18.90 7.11
N LYS A 172 1.68 -18.10 6.87
CA LYS A 172 1.46 -17.51 5.54
C LYS A 172 2.62 -16.55 5.21
N PRO A 173 3.19 -16.59 4.02
CA PRO A 173 4.31 -15.73 3.63
C PRO A 173 3.84 -14.30 3.39
N VAL A 174 3.50 -13.59 4.46
CA VAL A 174 3.07 -12.19 4.43
C VAL A 174 4.25 -11.25 4.72
N PRO A 175 4.27 -10.03 4.19
CA PRO A 175 5.30 -9.06 4.54
C PRO A 175 5.16 -8.62 6.01
N ARG A 176 6.26 -8.72 6.76
CA ARG A 176 6.41 -8.18 8.12
C ARG A 176 7.06 -6.80 8.11
N LYS A 177 7.88 -6.54 7.09
CA LYS A 177 8.48 -5.23 6.88
C LYS A 177 8.64 -4.97 5.39
N ILE A 178 8.39 -3.74 4.98
CA ILE A 178 8.58 -3.23 3.63
C ILE A 178 9.42 -1.96 3.75
N VAL A 179 10.45 -1.85 2.92
CA VAL A 179 11.24 -0.61 2.76
C VAL A 179 11.26 -0.26 1.29
N ILE A 180 10.88 0.97 0.96
CA ILE A 180 10.92 1.52 -0.39
C ILE A 180 11.82 2.76 -0.36
N ASN A 181 12.86 2.77 -1.20
CA ASN A 181 13.69 3.94 -1.43
C ASN A 181 13.38 4.50 -2.84
N TYR A 182 12.95 5.74 -2.92
CA TYR A 182 12.60 6.45 -4.16
C TYR A 182 13.85 7.13 -4.74
N ARG A 183 14.72 6.36 -5.41
CA ARG A 183 16.04 6.79 -5.87
C ARG A 183 16.04 7.97 -6.82
N THR A 184 15.00 8.11 -7.62
CA THR A 184 14.89 9.20 -8.62
C THR A 184 14.27 10.48 -8.07
N GLU A 185 13.69 10.42 -6.88
CA GLU A 185 13.17 11.60 -6.22
C GLU A 185 14.29 12.40 -5.52
N PRO A 186 14.22 13.75 -5.52
CA PRO A 186 15.19 14.56 -4.81
C PRO A 186 15.34 14.14 -3.34
N GLY A 187 16.60 13.93 -2.89
CA GLY A 187 16.90 13.49 -1.53
C GLY A 187 16.64 12.00 -1.26
N SER A 188 16.21 11.23 -2.28
CA SER A 188 15.92 9.79 -2.16
C SER A 188 15.13 9.45 -0.90
N PRO A 189 13.88 9.93 -0.77
CA PRO A 189 13.06 9.68 0.40
C PRO A 189 12.78 8.19 0.56
N GLU A 190 12.62 7.77 1.83
CA GLU A 190 12.27 6.40 2.17
C GLU A 190 10.85 6.29 2.73
N TYR A 191 10.25 5.14 2.49
CA TYR A 191 9.02 4.70 3.10
C TYR A 191 9.27 3.34 3.75
N ILE A 192 9.04 3.25 5.04
CA ILE A 192 9.25 2.04 5.85
C ILE A 192 7.91 1.68 6.49
N ALA A 193 7.47 0.44 6.33
CA ALA A 193 6.29 -0.08 7.01
C ALA A 193 6.64 -1.38 7.73
N VAL A 194 6.29 -1.48 9.01
CA VAL A 194 6.32 -2.71 9.81
C VAL A 194 4.89 -3.18 9.97
N LEU A 195 4.60 -4.38 9.47
CA LEU A 195 3.24 -4.92 9.40
C LEU A 195 3.05 -6.01 10.46
N SER A 196 1.92 -5.94 11.14
CA SER A 196 1.54 -6.86 12.22
C SER A 196 0.06 -7.24 12.14
N ASP A 197 -0.40 -8.06 13.05
CA ASP A 197 -1.82 -8.44 13.23
C ASP A 197 -2.51 -8.94 11.96
N TRP A 198 -1.77 -9.62 11.08
CA TRP A 198 -2.32 -10.24 9.90
C TRP A 198 -3.43 -11.22 10.24
N LYS A 199 -4.61 -11.02 9.65
CA LYS A 199 -5.78 -11.90 9.78
C LYS A 199 -6.33 -12.21 8.40
N PHE A 200 -6.80 -13.46 8.24
CA PHE A 200 -7.41 -13.97 7.02
C PHE A 200 -8.76 -14.62 7.39
N PRO A 201 -9.75 -13.83 7.81
CA PRO A 201 -11.06 -14.36 8.16
C PRO A 201 -11.82 -14.78 6.90
N LYS A 202 -12.87 -15.57 7.06
CA LYS A 202 -13.80 -15.87 5.95
C LYS A 202 -14.63 -14.65 5.55
N GLN A 203 -14.92 -13.80 6.52
CA GLN A 203 -15.71 -12.57 6.33
C GLN A 203 -15.34 -11.55 7.39
N ILE A 204 -15.38 -10.27 7.01
CA ILE A 204 -15.26 -9.12 7.90
C ILE A 204 -16.65 -8.49 8.02
N SER A 205 -16.98 -7.92 9.18
CA SER A 205 -18.27 -7.25 9.38
C SER A 205 -18.45 -6.08 8.44
N ASP A 206 -19.62 -5.94 7.79
CA ASP A 206 -19.97 -4.83 6.90
C ASP A 206 -19.83 -3.46 7.58
N SER A 207 -19.99 -3.42 8.91
CA SER A 207 -19.78 -2.19 9.69
C SER A 207 -18.35 -1.63 9.57
N ARG A 208 -17.37 -2.48 9.24
CA ARG A 208 -15.97 -2.06 9.02
C ARG A 208 -15.82 -1.25 7.72
N PHE A 209 -16.65 -1.54 6.74
CA PHE A 209 -16.62 -0.91 5.41
C PHE A 209 -17.63 0.23 5.25
N THR A 210 -18.48 0.43 6.25
CA THR A 210 -19.48 1.50 6.26
C THR A 210 -18.86 2.80 6.80
N PRO A 211 -18.93 3.93 6.06
CA PRO A 211 -18.39 5.20 6.50
C PRO A 211 -18.98 5.66 7.84
N GLN A 212 -18.13 6.00 8.79
CA GLN A 212 -18.48 6.55 10.10
C GLN A 212 -18.20 8.06 10.11
N ILE A 213 -19.00 8.83 9.37
CA ILE A 213 -18.81 10.26 9.20
C ILE A 213 -19.45 11.02 10.40
N PRO A 214 -18.70 11.89 11.11
CA PRO A 214 -19.28 12.77 12.13
C PRO A 214 -20.42 13.64 11.57
N LYS A 215 -21.44 13.88 12.38
CA LYS A 215 -22.63 14.64 11.95
C LYS A 215 -22.33 16.05 11.46
N ASP A 216 -21.29 16.65 12.02
CA ASP A 216 -20.90 18.05 11.73
C ASP A 216 -19.84 18.11 10.61
N ALA A 217 -19.41 16.97 10.07
CA ALA A 217 -18.43 16.94 9.01
C ALA A 217 -18.98 17.53 7.71
N LYS A 218 -18.19 18.38 7.08
CA LYS A 218 -18.56 19.11 5.87
C LYS A 218 -18.30 18.26 4.64
N ARG A 219 -19.32 18.05 3.82
CA ARG A 219 -19.16 17.41 2.51
C ARG A 219 -18.49 18.36 1.53
N ILE A 220 -17.49 17.85 0.81
CA ILE A 220 -16.81 18.51 -0.31
C ILE A 220 -16.85 17.62 -1.55
N GLU A 221 -16.47 18.15 -2.71
CA GLU A 221 -16.33 17.37 -3.94
C GLU A 221 -14.86 16.98 -4.16
N PHE A 222 -14.62 15.81 -4.76
CA PHE A 222 -13.31 15.48 -5.29
C PHE A 222 -12.94 16.48 -6.39
N LEU A 223 -11.73 17.04 -6.31
CA LEU A 223 -11.23 17.90 -7.37
C LEU A 223 -11.07 17.06 -8.65
N LYS A 224 -11.73 17.49 -9.73
CA LYS A 224 -11.40 16.96 -11.06
C LYS A 224 -10.02 17.46 -11.42
N VAL A 225 -9.03 16.58 -11.45
CA VAL A 225 -7.72 16.92 -12.02
C VAL A 225 -7.96 17.22 -13.50
N LYS A 226 -7.73 18.47 -13.92
CA LYS A 226 -7.76 18.80 -15.35
C LYS A 226 -6.63 18.02 -16.00
N GLU A 227 -6.95 17.23 -17.02
CA GLU A 227 -5.93 16.68 -17.90
C GLU A 227 -5.01 17.84 -18.31
N ALA A 228 -3.71 17.69 -18.07
CA ALA A 228 -2.74 18.60 -18.64
C ALA A 228 -2.91 18.51 -20.16
N GLN A 229 -3.42 19.57 -20.79
CA GLN A 229 -3.47 19.63 -22.25
C GLN A 229 -2.05 19.47 -22.78
N PRO A 230 -1.85 18.64 -23.84
CA PRO A 230 -0.56 18.36 -24.43
C PRO A 230 0.14 19.60 -24.96
#